data_c8e6b6b212e87705d44ecbe2718768d3
#
_entry.id   c8e6b6b212e87705d44ecbe2718768d3
#
_cell.length_a   1.000
_cell.length_b   1.000
_cell.length_c   1.000
_cell.angle_alpha   90.00
_cell.angle_beta   90.00
_cell.angle_gamma   90.00
#
_symmetry.space_group_name_H-M   'P 1'
#
loop_
_entity.id
_entity.type
_entity.pdbx_description
1 polymer ?
#
loop_
_entity_poly.entity_id
_entity_poly.type
_entity_poly.pdbx_seq_one_letter_code
_entity_poly.pdbx_strand_id
1 'polypeptide(L)'
;MINIGIIGYKRGVKIINILKKKKINFNVVAMYDNDDAKLKLIKDKNIKIFRNENSFFDYKYIDAVYIASPVSHHINHSIKAAKKGIHILCEVPAFQKIAEGKKLKNLIKAKKITYMMAENYCYAPQNIALKRSIKKGEFGNITYIRSSYIHDCKDISFSKKNGKLTWRGLERKKFNGNDYPTHSIGPVSKFLNIGQFNSEKFSSIHSFGTKEISMSDIYSKFFPKKKN
;
A
#
# COMPACT_ATOMS: atom_id res chain seq x y z
N MET A 1 14.81 -20.43 -1.28
CA MET A 1 13.56 -19.99 -0.62
C MET A 1 13.80 -18.61 -0.06
N ILE A 2 12.90 -17.63 -0.27
CA ILE A 2 13.05 -16.24 0.20
C ILE A 2 12.34 -16.11 1.53
N ASN A 3 13.05 -15.61 2.53
CA ASN A 3 12.52 -15.35 3.86
C ASN A 3 11.86 -13.96 3.94
N ILE A 4 10.60 -13.92 4.32
CA ILE A 4 9.81 -12.69 4.37
C ILE A 4 9.54 -12.29 5.82
N GLY A 5 9.86 -11.03 6.14
CA GLY A 5 9.33 -10.34 7.30
C GLY A 5 8.03 -9.61 6.95
N ILE A 6 7.10 -9.53 7.88
CA ILE A 6 5.81 -8.84 7.66
C ILE A 6 5.63 -7.74 8.68
N ILE A 7 5.26 -6.54 8.22
CA ILE A 7 4.84 -5.42 9.06
C ILE A 7 3.35 -5.16 8.88
N GLY A 8 2.57 -5.30 9.95
CA GLY A 8 1.12 -5.11 9.95
C GLY A 8 0.34 -6.42 9.89
N TYR A 9 -0.27 -6.79 11.01
CA TYR A 9 -0.99 -8.04 11.21
C TYR A 9 -2.16 -8.25 10.25
N LYS A 10 -3.06 -7.27 10.14
CA LYS A 10 -4.36 -7.45 9.46
C LYS A 10 -4.23 -7.88 8.00
N ARG A 11 -3.36 -7.23 7.24
CA ARG A 11 -3.03 -7.60 5.86
C ARG A 11 -2.04 -8.75 5.82
N GLY A 12 -1.09 -8.78 6.76
CA GLY A 12 -0.05 -9.80 6.84
C GLY A 12 -0.60 -11.21 6.93
N VAL A 13 -1.59 -11.45 7.79
CA VAL A 13 -2.23 -12.77 7.92
C VAL A 13 -2.87 -13.21 6.60
N LYS A 14 -3.47 -12.29 5.84
CA LYS A 14 -4.02 -12.62 4.51
C LYS A 14 -2.94 -13.10 3.55
N ILE A 15 -1.78 -12.44 3.56
CA ILE A 15 -0.64 -12.84 2.71
C ILE A 15 -0.10 -14.21 3.14
N ILE A 16 0.07 -14.46 4.44
CA ILE A 16 0.49 -15.78 4.95
C ILE A 16 -0.42 -16.88 4.42
N ASN A 17 -1.74 -16.68 4.51
CA ASN A 17 -2.71 -17.66 4.03
C ASN A 17 -2.63 -17.88 2.52
N ILE A 18 -2.41 -16.82 1.74
CA ILE A 18 -2.22 -16.93 0.28
C ILE A 18 -0.95 -17.69 -0.06
N LEU A 19 0.18 -17.39 0.58
CA LEU A 19 1.46 -18.05 0.36
C LEU A 19 1.35 -19.56 0.66
N LYS A 20 0.73 -19.93 1.78
CA LYS A 20 0.49 -21.33 2.14
C LYS A 20 -0.41 -22.04 1.13
N LYS A 21 -1.55 -21.42 0.75
CA LYS A 21 -2.52 -22.01 -0.19
C LYS A 21 -1.95 -22.22 -1.60
N LYS A 22 -1.13 -21.28 -2.06
CA LYS A 22 -0.59 -21.27 -3.43
C LYS A 22 0.75 -22.01 -3.56
N LYS A 23 1.29 -22.57 -2.47
CA LYS A 23 2.60 -23.25 -2.44
C LYS A 23 3.72 -22.42 -3.08
N ILE A 24 3.70 -21.11 -2.87
CA ILE A 24 4.70 -20.19 -3.39
C ILE A 24 5.97 -20.35 -2.56
N ASN A 25 7.13 -20.33 -3.21
CA ASN A 25 8.43 -20.58 -2.59
C ASN A 25 8.95 -19.42 -1.72
N PHE A 26 8.10 -18.96 -0.79
CA PHE A 26 8.42 -17.98 0.22
C PHE A 26 8.18 -18.54 1.62
N ASN A 27 9.04 -18.15 2.54
CA ASN A 27 8.92 -18.51 3.95
C ASN A 27 8.70 -17.26 4.80
N VAL A 28 7.61 -17.22 5.58
CA VAL A 28 7.38 -16.11 6.51
C VAL A 28 8.10 -16.41 7.82
N VAL A 29 9.15 -15.65 8.12
CA VAL A 29 10.04 -15.89 9.27
C VAL A 29 9.85 -14.90 10.42
N ALA A 30 9.24 -13.74 10.15
CA ALA A 30 9.10 -12.68 11.15
C ALA A 30 7.83 -11.87 10.96
N MET A 31 7.25 -11.39 12.05
CA MET A 31 6.15 -10.42 12.02
C MET A 31 6.32 -9.34 13.10
N TYR A 32 6.02 -8.10 12.71
CA TYR A 32 5.94 -6.94 13.59
C TYR A 32 4.58 -6.25 13.46
N ASP A 33 3.97 -5.93 14.58
CA ASP A 33 2.84 -4.98 14.72
C ASP A 33 3.01 -4.25 16.04
N ASN A 34 2.50 -3.03 16.15
CA ASN A 34 2.50 -2.28 17.41
C ASN A 34 1.34 -2.70 18.36
N ASP A 35 0.47 -3.60 17.93
CA ASP A 35 -0.67 -4.11 18.69
C ASP A 35 -0.40 -5.54 19.18
N ASP A 36 0.01 -5.65 20.43
CA ASP A 36 0.30 -6.92 21.09
C ASP A 36 -0.88 -7.91 21.06
N ALA A 37 -2.11 -7.41 21.16
CA ALA A 37 -3.28 -8.27 21.11
C ALA A 37 -3.41 -9.00 19.77
N LYS A 38 -3.05 -8.33 18.68
CA LYS A 38 -3.02 -8.94 17.35
C LYS A 38 -1.88 -9.93 17.21
N LEU A 39 -0.70 -9.62 17.71
CA LEU A 39 0.47 -10.50 17.63
C LEU A 39 0.21 -11.83 18.35
N LYS A 40 -0.50 -11.82 19.49
CA LYS A 40 -0.91 -13.03 20.23
C LYS A 40 -1.82 -13.99 19.43
N LEU A 41 -2.45 -13.51 18.36
CA LEU A 41 -3.30 -14.34 17.50
C LEU A 41 -2.49 -15.17 16.47
N ILE A 42 -1.19 -14.95 16.37
CA ILE A 42 -0.31 -15.72 15.48
C ILE A 42 0.07 -17.00 16.19
N LYS A 43 -0.42 -18.12 15.67
CA LYS A 43 -0.20 -19.46 16.24
C LYS A 43 0.97 -20.21 15.61
N ASP A 44 1.47 -19.74 14.47
CA ASP A 44 2.57 -20.37 13.76
C ASP A 44 3.90 -20.12 14.49
N LYS A 45 4.43 -21.16 15.12
CA LYS A 45 5.66 -21.11 15.93
C LYS A 45 6.91 -20.82 15.11
N ASN A 46 6.86 -21.00 13.79
CA ASN A 46 7.97 -20.71 12.89
C ASN A 46 8.10 -19.20 12.60
N ILE A 47 7.09 -18.40 12.96
CA ILE A 47 7.10 -16.95 12.75
C ILE A 47 7.57 -16.27 14.04
N LYS A 48 8.74 -15.68 14.01
CA LYS A 48 9.27 -14.87 15.12
C LYS A 48 8.49 -13.57 15.25
N ILE A 49 7.97 -13.32 16.44
CA ILE A 49 7.16 -12.14 16.77
C ILE A 49 8.03 -11.04 17.35
N PHE A 50 7.87 -9.84 16.80
CA PHE A 50 8.59 -8.64 17.26
C PHE A 50 7.59 -7.59 17.73
N ARG A 51 7.88 -6.98 18.89
CA ARG A 51 7.16 -5.84 19.48
C ARG A 51 7.93 -4.52 19.31
N ASN A 52 9.19 -4.63 18.95
CA ASN A 52 10.07 -3.50 18.68
C ASN A 52 10.46 -3.48 17.21
N GLU A 53 10.27 -2.34 16.56
CA GLU A 53 10.54 -2.16 15.15
C GLU A 53 12.02 -2.33 14.80
N ASN A 54 12.92 -1.79 15.63
CA ASN A 54 14.36 -1.87 15.37
C ASN A 54 14.83 -3.33 15.45
N SER A 55 14.40 -4.06 16.50
CA SER A 55 14.72 -5.48 16.65
C SER A 55 14.19 -6.32 15.47
N PHE A 56 13.06 -5.94 14.87
CA PHE A 56 12.54 -6.58 13.67
C PHE A 56 13.47 -6.34 12.48
N PHE A 57 13.89 -5.10 12.22
CA PHE A 57 14.79 -4.79 11.10
C PHE A 57 16.24 -5.27 11.33
N ASP A 58 16.63 -5.55 12.56
CA ASP A 58 17.94 -6.13 12.92
C ASP A 58 17.95 -7.67 12.81
N TYR A 59 16.80 -8.28 12.56
CA TYR A 59 16.71 -9.74 12.43
C TYR A 59 17.29 -10.20 11.09
N LYS A 60 18.46 -10.78 11.13
CA LYS A 60 19.33 -11.11 9.98
C LYS A 60 18.76 -12.13 8.98
N TYR A 61 17.66 -12.79 9.34
CA TYR A 61 17.05 -13.81 8.48
C TYR A 61 15.97 -13.27 7.55
N ILE A 62 15.76 -11.96 7.46
CA ILE A 62 14.78 -11.34 6.57
C ILE A 62 15.48 -10.94 5.26
N ASP A 63 15.11 -11.60 4.14
CA ASP A 63 15.57 -11.24 2.80
C ASP A 63 14.68 -10.14 2.19
N ALA A 64 13.38 -10.23 2.45
CA ALA A 64 12.39 -9.28 1.94
C ALA A 64 11.36 -8.92 3.02
N VAL A 65 10.80 -7.72 2.95
CA VAL A 65 9.74 -7.27 3.87
C VAL A 65 8.47 -6.92 3.10
N TYR A 66 7.34 -7.43 3.58
CA TYR A 66 6.02 -6.95 3.19
C TYR A 66 5.53 -5.91 4.18
N ILE A 67 5.39 -4.66 3.71
CA ILE A 67 4.96 -3.52 4.52
C ILE A 67 3.46 -3.28 4.30
N ALA A 68 2.67 -3.52 5.33
CA ALA A 68 1.21 -3.37 5.34
C ALA A 68 0.72 -2.61 6.58
N SER A 69 1.56 -1.75 7.12
CA SER A 69 1.23 -0.80 8.18
C SER A 69 0.25 0.29 7.72
N PRO A 70 -0.19 1.22 8.57
CA PRO A 70 -0.87 2.44 8.12
C PRO A 70 0.00 3.26 7.16
N VAL A 71 -0.66 3.94 6.20
CA VAL A 71 -0.01 4.68 5.09
C VAL A 71 1.08 5.64 5.56
N SER A 72 0.84 6.38 6.65
CA SER A 72 1.81 7.31 7.25
C SER A 72 3.13 6.68 7.68
N HIS A 73 3.18 5.37 7.83
CA HIS A 73 4.38 4.62 8.21
C HIS A 73 5.10 3.94 7.04
N HIS A 74 4.46 3.83 5.85
CA HIS A 74 5.03 3.11 4.72
C HIS A 74 6.44 3.56 4.36
N ILE A 75 6.63 4.88 4.25
CA ILE A 75 7.92 5.45 3.85
C ILE A 75 9.02 5.21 4.89
N ASN A 76 8.70 5.36 6.18
CA ASN A 76 9.68 5.16 7.26
C ASN A 76 10.12 3.70 7.33
N HIS A 77 9.19 2.75 7.26
CA HIS A 77 9.49 1.32 7.20
C HIS A 77 10.31 0.97 5.95
N SER A 78 9.93 1.53 4.78
CA SER A 78 10.67 1.32 3.53
C SER A 78 12.11 1.84 3.61
N ILE A 79 12.32 3.03 4.20
CA ILE A 79 13.67 3.59 4.40
C ILE A 79 14.49 2.72 5.35
N LYS A 80 13.90 2.23 6.46
CA LYS A 80 14.59 1.33 7.39
C LYS A 80 15.01 0.03 6.72
N ALA A 81 14.09 -0.61 5.99
CA ALA A 81 14.37 -1.82 5.22
C ALA A 81 15.49 -1.58 4.19
N ALA A 82 15.38 -0.50 3.40
CA ALA A 82 16.37 -0.16 2.39
C ALA A 82 17.77 0.07 2.97
N LYS A 83 17.89 0.74 4.12
CA LYS A 83 19.16 0.91 4.81
C LYS A 83 19.81 -0.41 5.21
N LYS A 84 19.00 -1.42 5.56
CA LYS A 84 19.46 -2.77 5.93
C LYS A 84 19.70 -3.68 4.72
N GLY A 85 19.46 -3.21 3.48
CA GLY A 85 19.61 -4.02 2.28
C GLY A 85 18.47 -5.04 2.07
N ILE A 86 17.35 -4.88 2.75
CA ILE A 86 16.20 -5.78 2.68
C ILE A 86 15.34 -5.40 1.47
N HIS A 87 14.96 -6.36 0.62
CA HIS A 87 14.01 -6.15 -0.48
C HIS A 87 12.61 -5.78 0.03
N ILE A 88 11.85 -5.01 -0.74
CA ILE A 88 10.61 -4.40 -0.23
C ILE A 88 9.43 -4.64 -1.15
N LEU A 89 8.35 -5.18 -0.59
CA LEU A 89 6.99 -5.09 -1.12
C LEU A 89 6.17 -4.21 -0.19
N CYS A 90 5.73 -3.05 -0.65
CA CYS A 90 5.01 -2.08 0.18
C CYS A 90 3.60 -1.85 -0.34
N GLU A 91 2.60 -1.87 0.55
CA GLU A 91 1.23 -1.46 0.25
C GLU A 91 1.17 -0.01 -0.23
N VAL A 92 0.13 0.31 -0.96
CA VAL A 92 -0.11 1.61 -1.58
C VAL A 92 -0.72 2.63 -0.60
N PRO A 93 -0.42 3.92 -0.79
CA PRO A 93 0.66 4.51 -1.58
C PRO A 93 2.03 4.32 -0.91
N ALA A 94 3.10 4.36 -1.70
CA ALA A 94 4.46 4.15 -1.21
C ALA A 94 4.94 5.27 -0.29
N PHE A 95 4.57 6.51 -0.58
CA PHE A 95 4.93 7.73 0.14
C PHE A 95 3.88 8.82 -0.12
N GLN A 96 3.90 9.88 0.69
CA GLN A 96 2.99 11.01 0.58
C GLN A 96 3.70 12.33 0.20
N LYS A 97 5.04 12.37 0.28
CA LYS A 97 5.84 13.54 -0.08
C LYS A 97 6.89 13.19 -1.11
N ILE A 98 7.05 14.04 -2.12
CA ILE A 98 8.02 13.83 -3.22
C ILE A 98 9.47 13.68 -2.70
N ALA A 99 9.85 14.49 -1.71
CA ALA A 99 11.20 14.40 -1.11
C ALA A 99 11.49 13.03 -0.49
N GLU A 100 10.47 12.41 0.14
CA GLU A 100 10.57 11.06 0.72
C GLU A 100 10.76 10.00 -0.37
N GLY A 101 10.01 10.12 -1.46
CA GLY A 101 10.13 9.24 -2.63
C GLY A 101 11.51 9.33 -3.29
N LYS A 102 12.06 10.55 -3.44
CA LYS A 102 13.42 10.75 -3.94
C LYS A 102 14.47 10.10 -3.06
N LYS A 103 14.36 10.26 -1.72
CA LYS A 103 15.25 9.63 -0.76
C LYS A 103 15.20 8.11 -0.84
N LEU A 104 14.00 7.53 -0.88
CA LEU A 104 13.82 6.08 -1.01
C LEU A 104 14.42 5.56 -2.31
N LYS A 105 14.15 6.21 -3.45
CA LYS A 105 14.71 5.85 -4.76
C LYS A 105 16.24 5.78 -4.73
N ASN A 106 16.89 6.77 -4.12
CA ASN A 106 18.33 6.81 -4.02
C ASN A 106 18.88 5.67 -3.15
N LEU A 107 18.22 5.35 -2.05
CA LEU A 107 18.58 4.21 -1.19
C LEU A 107 18.43 2.87 -1.91
N ILE A 108 17.32 2.66 -2.62
CA ILE A 108 17.09 1.45 -3.41
C ILE A 108 18.20 1.24 -4.42
N LYS A 109 18.58 2.30 -5.16
CA LYS A 109 19.68 2.26 -6.13
C LYS A 109 21.03 1.96 -5.46
N ALA A 110 21.36 2.67 -4.38
CA ALA A 110 22.63 2.51 -3.66
C ALA A 110 22.78 1.12 -3.03
N LYS A 111 21.71 0.56 -2.49
CA LYS A 111 21.69 -0.76 -1.86
C LYS A 111 21.42 -1.92 -2.82
N LYS A 112 21.14 -1.63 -4.10
CA LYS A 112 20.82 -2.62 -5.16
C LYS A 112 19.70 -3.57 -4.75
N ILE A 113 18.69 -3.07 -4.01
CA ILE A 113 17.53 -3.84 -3.59
C ILE A 113 16.38 -3.72 -4.58
N THR A 114 15.49 -4.69 -4.57
CA THR A 114 14.22 -4.63 -5.29
C THR A 114 13.17 -3.95 -4.43
N TYR A 115 12.48 -2.98 -5.00
CA TYR A 115 11.30 -2.36 -4.43
C TYR A 115 10.10 -2.54 -5.35
N MET A 116 8.99 -3.00 -4.79
CA MET A 116 7.73 -3.11 -5.51
C MET A 116 6.61 -2.47 -4.67
N MET A 117 5.85 -1.58 -5.29
CA MET A 117 4.58 -1.12 -4.72
C MET A 117 3.49 -2.13 -5.03
N ALA A 118 2.75 -2.57 -4.01
CA ALA A 118 1.71 -3.59 -4.12
C ALA A 118 0.41 -3.03 -4.71
N GLU A 119 0.49 -2.41 -5.90
CA GLU A 119 -0.68 -1.91 -6.61
C GLU A 119 -1.44 -3.05 -7.28
N ASN A 120 -2.34 -3.65 -6.52
CA ASN A 120 -3.06 -4.85 -6.90
C ASN A 120 -4.05 -4.65 -8.07
N TYR A 121 -4.55 -3.44 -8.30
CA TYR A 121 -5.44 -3.15 -9.44
C TYR A 121 -4.74 -3.36 -10.78
N CYS A 122 -3.43 -3.19 -10.86
CA CYS A 122 -2.64 -3.55 -12.04
C CYS A 122 -2.79 -5.02 -12.46
N TYR A 123 -3.19 -5.88 -11.54
CA TYR A 123 -3.30 -7.33 -11.72
C TYR A 123 -4.75 -7.84 -11.64
N ALA A 124 -5.74 -6.96 -11.57
CA ALA A 124 -7.13 -7.35 -11.68
C ALA A 124 -7.40 -8.00 -13.05
N PRO A 125 -8.19 -9.08 -13.14
CA PRO A 125 -8.40 -9.83 -14.38
C PRO A 125 -8.80 -8.96 -15.57
N GLN A 126 -9.73 -8.01 -15.36
CA GLN A 126 -10.15 -7.06 -16.39
C GLN A 126 -9.00 -6.16 -16.87
N ASN A 127 -8.13 -5.71 -15.99
CA ASN A 127 -6.99 -4.87 -16.34
C ASN A 127 -5.89 -5.68 -17.05
N ILE A 128 -5.72 -6.95 -16.70
CA ILE A 128 -4.83 -7.85 -17.45
C ILE A 128 -5.37 -8.09 -18.86
N ALA A 129 -6.68 -8.33 -19.01
CA ALA A 129 -7.31 -8.51 -20.30
C ALA A 129 -7.15 -7.25 -21.17
N LEU A 130 -7.50 -6.08 -20.62
CA LEU A 130 -7.36 -4.79 -21.31
C LEU A 130 -5.92 -4.54 -21.76
N LYS A 131 -4.93 -4.79 -20.90
CA LYS A 131 -3.51 -4.68 -21.29
C LYS A 131 -3.15 -5.58 -22.47
N ARG A 132 -3.69 -6.80 -22.52
CA ARG A 132 -3.45 -7.73 -23.63
C ARG A 132 -4.05 -7.20 -24.93
N SER A 133 -5.29 -6.69 -24.91
CA SER A 133 -5.94 -6.09 -26.08
C SER A 133 -5.20 -4.85 -26.59
N ILE A 134 -4.73 -3.98 -25.67
CA ILE A 134 -3.88 -2.84 -26.04
C ILE A 134 -2.59 -3.31 -26.73
N LYS A 135 -1.91 -4.32 -26.16
CA LYS A 135 -0.69 -4.87 -26.75
C LYS A 135 -0.89 -5.49 -28.14
N LYS A 136 -2.07 -6.02 -28.43
CA LYS A 136 -2.44 -6.55 -29.75
C LYS A 136 -2.80 -5.44 -30.76
N GLY A 137 -2.87 -4.19 -30.34
CA GLY A 137 -3.25 -3.08 -31.21
C GLY A 137 -4.77 -2.96 -31.43
N GLU A 138 -5.61 -3.67 -30.69
CA GLU A 138 -7.07 -3.67 -30.86
C GLU A 138 -7.70 -2.27 -30.63
N PHE A 139 -6.99 -1.37 -29.94
CA PHE A 139 -7.42 0.01 -29.70
C PHE A 139 -6.71 1.04 -30.60
N GLY A 140 -5.80 0.61 -31.47
CA GLY A 140 -4.97 1.54 -32.27
C GLY A 140 -4.13 2.44 -31.37
N ASN A 141 -3.92 3.68 -31.80
CA ASN A 141 -3.21 4.70 -31.01
C ASN A 141 -4.12 5.22 -29.90
N ILE A 142 -3.69 5.06 -28.65
CA ILE A 142 -4.45 5.52 -27.50
C ILE A 142 -4.22 7.00 -27.30
N THR A 143 -5.25 7.82 -27.50
CA THR A 143 -5.21 9.27 -27.34
C THR A 143 -5.81 9.75 -26.02
N TYR A 144 -6.64 8.94 -25.37
CA TYR A 144 -7.32 9.29 -24.13
C TYR A 144 -7.62 8.05 -23.27
N ILE A 145 -7.43 8.17 -21.97
CA ILE A 145 -7.85 7.15 -20.99
C ILE A 145 -8.58 7.84 -19.83
N ARG A 146 -9.75 7.32 -19.50
CA ARG A 146 -10.47 7.68 -18.28
C ARG A 146 -10.41 6.52 -17.29
N SER A 147 -9.96 6.79 -16.07
CA SER A 147 -9.95 5.83 -14.96
C SER A 147 -10.61 6.43 -13.74
N SER A 148 -11.40 5.64 -13.03
CA SER A 148 -12.12 6.08 -11.83
C SER A 148 -11.95 5.05 -10.72
N TYR A 149 -11.74 5.55 -9.49
CA TYR A 149 -11.77 4.75 -8.28
C TYR A 149 -12.78 5.35 -7.31
N ILE A 150 -13.99 4.79 -7.33
CA ILE A 150 -15.11 5.24 -6.48
C ILE A 150 -15.26 4.22 -5.36
N HIS A 151 -15.10 4.67 -4.11
CA HIS A 151 -15.12 3.80 -2.95
C HIS A 151 -15.88 4.44 -1.79
N ASP A 152 -16.92 3.78 -1.31
CA ASP A 152 -17.53 4.15 -0.03
C ASP A 152 -16.57 3.83 1.09
N CYS A 153 -16.06 4.88 1.73
CA CYS A 153 -15.05 4.80 2.77
C CYS A 153 -15.62 4.88 4.20
N LYS A 154 -16.92 4.90 4.37
CA LYS A 154 -17.59 5.01 5.69
C LYS A 154 -17.11 3.92 6.64
N ASP A 155 -17.27 2.65 6.26
CA ASP A 155 -16.98 1.49 7.11
C ASP A 155 -15.50 1.29 7.45
N ILE A 156 -14.61 1.90 6.68
CA ILE A 156 -13.17 1.86 6.95
C ILE A 156 -12.64 3.10 7.67
N SER A 157 -13.44 4.17 7.72
CA SER A 157 -13.07 5.44 8.38
C SER A 157 -13.53 5.52 9.81
N PHE A 158 -14.61 4.82 10.15
CA PHE A 158 -15.19 4.80 11.50
C PHE A 158 -15.19 3.38 12.07
N SER A 159 -14.92 3.28 13.36
CA SER A 159 -15.02 2.01 14.09
C SER A 159 -16.49 1.65 14.31
N LYS A 160 -16.92 0.50 13.84
CA LYS A 160 -18.29 -0.01 14.08
C LYS A 160 -18.59 -0.20 15.57
N LYS A 161 -17.57 -0.41 16.41
CA LYS A 161 -17.74 -0.69 17.85
C LYS A 161 -18.10 0.56 18.65
N ASN A 162 -17.50 1.72 18.32
CA ASN A 162 -17.61 2.93 19.14
C ASN A 162 -17.67 4.23 18.32
N GLY A 163 -17.80 4.12 16.99
CA GLY A 163 -17.88 5.25 16.09
C GLY A 163 -16.63 6.12 15.99
N LYS A 164 -15.59 5.87 16.76
CA LYS A 164 -14.34 6.63 16.70
C LYS A 164 -13.66 6.48 15.34
N LEU A 165 -12.91 7.48 14.93
CA LEU A 165 -12.11 7.42 13.72
C LEU A 165 -11.09 6.29 13.80
N THR A 166 -11.04 5.48 12.75
CA THR A 166 -9.94 4.55 12.54
C THR A 166 -8.68 5.33 12.12
N TRP A 167 -7.53 4.64 12.00
CA TRP A 167 -6.34 5.29 11.43
C TRP A 167 -6.59 5.83 10.01
N ARG A 168 -7.43 5.16 9.21
CA ARG A 168 -7.84 5.67 7.88
C ARG A 168 -8.69 6.92 7.96
N GLY A 169 -9.60 6.98 8.92
CA GLY A 169 -10.39 8.20 9.17
C GLY A 169 -9.51 9.36 9.61
N LEU A 170 -8.49 9.10 10.44
CA LEU A 170 -7.52 10.10 10.86
C LEU A 170 -6.65 10.60 9.69
N GLU A 171 -6.22 9.71 8.78
CA GLU A 171 -5.50 10.12 7.56
C GLU A 171 -6.39 11.02 6.68
N ARG A 172 -7.66 10.64 6.46
CA ARG A 172 -8.61 11.44 5.66
C ARG A 172 -8.94 12.81 6.23
N LYS A 173 -8.68 13.06 7.51
CA LYS A 173 -8.75 14.42 8.06
C LYS A 173 -7.59 15.31 7.59
N LYS A 174 -6.49 14.72 7.15
CA LYS A 174 -5.28 15.45 6.76
C LYS A 174 -5.20 15.67 5.24
N PHE A 175 -5.80 14.78 4.47
CA PHE A 175 -5.69 14.74 3.03
C PHE A 175 -7.09 14.62 2.39
N ASN A 176 -7.27 15.18 1.21
CA ASN A 176 -8.47 14.98 0.40
C ASN A 176 -8.42 13.64 -0.37
N GLY A 177 -9.45 13.32 -1.14
CA GLY A 177 -9.53 12.05 -1.86
C GLY A 177 -8.43 11.82 -2.89
N ASN A 178 -7.71 12.86 -3.29
CA ASN A 178 -6.61 12.77 -4.27
C ASN A 178 -5.29 12.28 -3.67
N ASP A 179 -5.21 12.05 -2.37
CA ASP A 179 -4.04 11.46 -1.72
C ASP A 179 -3.85 9.97 -2.06
N TYR A 180 -4.85 9.35 -2.70
CA TYR A 180 -4.84 7.92 -3.03
C TYR A 180 -5.11 7.64 -4.52
N PRO A 181 -4.27 8.15 -5.45
CA PRO A 181 -4.51 8.03 -6.89
C PRO A 181 -4.07 6.68 -7.47
N THR A 182 -3.39 5.83 -6.70
CA THR A 182 -2.67 4.66 -7.19
C THR A 182 -3.55 3.64 -7.90
N HIS A 183 -4.78 3.42 -7.44
CA HIS A 183 -5.72 2.46 -8.04
C HIS A 183 -6.25 2.91 -9.42
N SER A 184 -6.18 4.20 -9.73
CA SER A 184 -6.51 4.73 -11.05
C SER A 184 -5.26 4.85 -11.93
N ILE A 185 -4.21 5.52 -11.45
CA ILE A 185 -2.99 5.81 -12.21
C ILE A 185 -2.13 4.55 -12.43
N GLY A 186 -2.12 3.62 -11.48
CA GLY A 186 -1.33 2.40 -11.56
C GLY A 186 -1.64 1.55 -12.80
N PRO A 187 -2.90 1.13 -13.02
CA PRO A 187 -3.30 0.41 -14.23
C PRO A 187 -2.98 1.18 -15.52
N VAL A 188 -3.28 2.49 -15.57
CA VAL A 188 -2.96 3.34 -16.74
C VAL A 188 -1.48 3.33 -17.04
N SER A 189 -0.64 3.52 -16.00
CA SER A 189 0.81 3.46 -16.15
C SER A 189 1.29 2.09 -16.67
N LYS A 190 0.63 1.02 -16.22
CA LYS A 190 0.92 -0.35 -16.65
C LYS A 190 0.50 -0.61 -18.11
N PHE A 191 -0.60 -0.01 -18.57
CA PHE A 191 -1.07 -0.14 -19.94
C PHE A 191 -0.12 0.53 -20.94
N LEU A 192 0.32 1.73 -20.61
CA LEU A 192 1.18 2.57 -21.44
C LEU A 192 2.68 2.35 -21.18
N ASN A 193 3.06 1.41 -20.33
CA ASN A 193 4.44 1.14 -19.89
C ASN A 193 5.17 2.38 -19.34
N ILE A 194 4.44 3.33 -18.71
CA ILE A 194 5.02 4.58 -18.22
C ILE A 194 6.16 4.30 -17.23
N GLY A 195 7.27 5.00 -17.43
CA GLY A 195 8.47 4.89 -16.60
C GLY A 195 9.42 3.76 -16.97
N GLN A 196 9.16 3.01 -18.04
CA GLN A 196 10.12 2.05 -18.63
C GLN A 196 11.05 2.77 -19.61
N PHE A 197 12.19 2.15 -19.93
CA PHE A 197 13.13 2.70 -20.91
C PHE A 197 12.46 2.88 -22.28
N ASN A 198 12.63 4.05 -22.91
CA ASN A 198 11.99 4.42 -24.18
C ASN A 198 10.47 4.35 -24.20
N SER A 199 9.83 4.58 -23.06
CA SER A 199 8.37 4.54 -22.92
C SER A 199 7.76 5.94 -22.74
N GLU A 200 6.44 5.97 -22.74
CA GLU A 200 5.61 7.10 -22.35
C GLU A 200 6.00 7.67 -20.98
N LYS A 201 5.77 8.95 -20.77
CA LYS A 201 5.96 9.63 -19.50
C LYS A 201 4.85 10.65 -19.25
N PHE A 202 4.55 10.90 -18.00
CA PHE A 202 3.70 12.04 -17.64
C PHE A 202 4.45 13.33 -17.90
N SER A 203 3.90 14.23 -18.72
CA SER A 203 4.43 15.59 -18.96
C SER A 203 4.02 16.53 -17.82
N SER A 204 2.78 16.42 -17.36
CA SER A 204 2.25 17.22 -16.26
C SER A 204 1.21 16.44 -15.46
N ILE A 205 0.97 16.84 -14.21
CA ILE A 205 -0.09 16.34 -13.35
C ILE A 205 -0.79 17.53 -12.72
N HIS A 206 -2.12 17.55 -12.85
CA HIS A 206 -2.97 18.55 -12.20
C HIS A 206 -3.95 17.82 -11.28
N SER A 207 -4.22 18.40 -10.11
CA SER A 207 -5.12 17.82 -9.12
C SER A 207 -6.12 18.86 -8.64
N PHE A 208 -7.40 18.50 -8.67
CA PHE A 208 -8.50 19.36 -8.23
C PHE A 208 -9.32 18.60 -7.19
N GLY A 209 -9.65 19.27 -6.10
CA GLY A 209 -10.53 18.74 -5.05
C GLY A 209 -11.86 19.49 -5.02
N THR A 210 -12.93 18.80 -4.69
CA THR A 210 -14.21 19.41 -4.33
C THR A 210 -14.23 19.76 -2.84
N LYS A 211 -15.28 20.47 -2.38
CA LYS A 211 -15.53 20.67 -0.94
C LYS A 211 -15.56 19.35 -0.18
N GLU A 212 -14.94 19.31 0.98
CA GLU A 212 -14.88 18.13 1.87
C GLU A 212 -16.14 18.05 2.75
N ILE A 213 -17.28 17.68 2.16
CA ILE A 213 -18.58 17.67 2.85
C ILE A 213 -18.93 16.26 3.34
N SER A 214 -18.74 15.23 2.53
CA SER A 214 -19.30 13.91 2.76
C SER A 214 -18.86 13.25 4.09
N MET A 215 -17.60 13.39 4.48
CA MET A 215 -17.10 12.81 5.72
C MET A 215 -17.58 13.56 6.96
N SER A 216 -17.70 14.89 6.91
CA SER A 216 -18.27 15.68 7.99
C SER A 216 -19.74 15.42 8.17
N ASP A 217 -20.51 15.26 7.09
CA ASP A 217 -21.93 14.91 7.15
C ASP A 217 -22.15 13.51 7.75
N ILE A 218 -21.34 12.53 7.33
CA ILE A 218 -21.38 11.19 7.91
C ILE A 218 -21.03 11.26 9.40
N TYR A 219 -19.99 12.01 9.78
CA TYR A 219 -19.57 12.14 11.17
C TYR A 219 -20.66 12.78 12.02
N SER A 220 -21.30 13.87 11.57
CA SER A 220 -22.35 14.56 12.31
C SER A 220 -23.61 13.71 12.51
N LYS A 221 -23.93 12.79 11.58
CA LYS A 221 -25.01 11.81 11.73
C LYS A 221 -24.72 10.76 12.83
N PHE A 222 -23.46 10.35 12.98
CA PHE A 222 -23.07 9.40 14.03
C PHE A 222 -22.85 10.05 15.39
N PHE A 223 -22.45 11.30 15.39
CA PHE A 223 -22.11 12.07 16.58
C PHE A 223 -22.80 13.44 16.51
N PRO A 224 -24.15 13.49 16.67
CA PRO A 224 -24.84 14.74 16.73
C PRO A 224 -24.25 15.57 17.88
N LYS A 225 -23.91 16.84 17.59
CA LYS A 225 -23.50 17.79 18.64
C LYS A 225 -24.58 17.76 19.71
N LYS A 226 -24.20 17.49 20.96
CA LYS A 226 -25.14 17.72 22.09
C LYS A 226 -25.62 19.16 21.96
N LYS A 227 -26.94 19.37 21.84
CA LYS A 227 -27.54 20.68 21.98
C LYS A 227 -27.20 21.10 23.41
N ASN A 228 -26.33 22.10 23.56
CA ASN A 228 -26.18 22.81 24.83
C ASN A 228 -27.46 23.53 25.15
#